data_875724be6da8e5615255046412090153
#
_entry.id   875724be6da8e5615255046412090153
#
_cell.length_a   1.000
_cell.length_b   1.000
_cell.length_c   1.000
_cell.angle_alpha   90.00
_cell.angle_beta   90.00
_cell.angle_gamma   90.00
#
_symmetry.space_group_name_H-M   'P 1'
#
loop_
_entity.id
_entity.type
_entity.pdbx_description
1 polymer ?
#
loop_
_entity_poly.entity_id
_entity_poly.type
_entity_poly.pdbx_seq_one_letter_code
_entity_poly.pdbx_strand_id
1 'polypeptide(L)'
;MPADRLPEVKVTDEFTPSLYNDPKLTERLVGALGGWFGETNLVQKPPSMGGEDFSEFGRTEPKVPICMMNVGGVSPEALKESPQTGKPLPSLHSPFWAPVPEPSIKSGVTTFVACVLELLGNPKP
;
A
#
# COMPACT_ATOMS: atom_id res chain seq x y z
N MET A 1 26.37 -9.09 -33.65
CA MET A 1 24.98 -8.82 -34.08
C MET A 1 25.05 -7.79 -35.20
N PRO A 2 24.33 -7.94 -36.32
CA PRO A 2 24.30 -6.96 -37.40
C PRO A 2 23.80 -5.61 -36.90
N ALA A 3 24.32 -4.51 -37.45
CA ALA A 3 23.99 -3.15 -37.01
C ALA A 3 22.51 -2.80 -37.19
N ASP A 4 21.87 -3.37 -38.20
CA ASP A 4 20.43 -3.23 -38.48
C ASP A 4 19.50 -4.00 -37.54
N ARG A 5 20.08 -4.79 -36.61
CA ARG A 5 19.37 -5.58 -35.59
C ARG A 5 19.75 -5.22 -34.17
N LEU A 6 20.39 -4.08 -33.98
CA LEU A 6 20.64 -3.54 -32.64
C LEU A 6 19.29 -3.06 -32.01
N PRO A 7 19.10 -3.28 -30.71
CA PRO A 7 17.93 -2.78 -30.03
C PRO A 7 17.92 -1.24 -30.07
N GLU A 8 16.78 -0.67 -30.43
CA GLU A 8 16.55 0.76 -30.29
C GLU A 8 15.97 1.04 -28.90
N VAL A 9 16.63 1.88 -28.12
CA VAL A 9 16.16 2.30 -26.80
C VAL A 9 15.62 3.72 -26.91
N LYS A 10 14.31 3.86 -26.64
CA LYS A 10 13.64 5.16 -26.53
C LYS A 10 13.22 5.39 -25.09
N VAL A 11 13.59 6.52 -24.54
CA VAL A 11 13.11 6.96 -23.22
C VAL A 11 12.07 8.04 -23.51
N THR A 12 10.86 7.83 -22.99
CA THR A 12 9.78 8.82 -23.05
C THR A 12 9.82 9.73 -21.82
N ASP A 13 9.24 10.91 -21.93
CA ASP A 13 9.11 11.84 -20.79
C ASP A 13 7.99 11.41 -19.83
N GLU A 14 7.15 10.46 -20.25
CA GLU A 14 6.09 9.88 -19.44
C GLU A 14 6.68 8.88 -18.45
N PHE A 15 6.36 9.04 -17.17
CA PHE A 15 6.79 8.13 -16.12
C PHE A 15 5.76 8.11 -14.97
N THR A 16 5.73 7.01 -14.24
CA THR A 16 4.98 6.92 -12.99
C THR A 16 5.93 7.30 -11.84
N PRO A 17 5.63 8.36 -11.08
CA PRO A 17 6.51 8.79 -9.99
C PRO A 17 6.57 7.75 -8.86
N SER A 18 7.61 7.88 -8.02
CA SER A 18 7.66 7.14 -6.76
C SER A 18 6.63 7.69 -5.78
N LEU A 19 5.92 6.80 -5.10
CA LEU A 19 5.06 7.18 -4.00
C LEU A 19 5.90 7.35 -2.73
N TYR A 20 5.71 8.48 -2.06
CA TYR A 20 6.31 8.77 -0.77
C TYR A 20 5.24 9.23 0.22
N ASN A 21 4.97 8.41 1.21
CA ASN A 21 4.04 8.75 2.28
C ASN A 21 4.59 9.91 3.12
N ASP A 22 3.78 10.93 3.37
CA ASP A 22 4.17 12.03 4.26
C ASP A 22 4.43 11.48 5.68
N PRO A 23 5.61 11.73 6.26
CA PRO A 23 5.98 11.13 7.53
C PRO A 23 5.05 11.53 8.69
N LYS A 24 4.66 12.82 8.77
CA LYS A 24 3.80 13.32 9.86
C LYS A 24 2.39 12.77 9.75
N LEU A 25 1.84 12.74 8.54
CA LEU A 25 0.54 12.16 8.29
C LEU A 25 0.55 10.65 8.59
N THR A 26 1.59 9.94 8.15
CA THR A 26 1.74 8.51 8.39
C THR A 26 1.82 8.20 9.88
N GLU A 27 2.66 8.91 10.63
CA GLU A 27 2.78 8.74 12.09
C GLU A 27 1.45 8.96 12.79
N ARG A 28 0.73 10.02 12.44
CA ARG A 28 -0.59 10.34 12.99
C ARG A 28 -1.60 9.22 12.73
N LEU A 29 -1.68 8.75 11.48
CA LEU A 29 -2.63 7.69 11.10
C LEU A 29 -2.26 6.33 11.71
N VAL A 30 -0.98 5.98 11.77
CA VAL A 30 -0.51 4.75 12.43
C VAL A 30 -0.85 4.78 13.91
N GLY A 31 -0.66 5.90 14.60
CA GLY A 31 -1.06 6.05 16.00
C GLY A 31 -2.57 5.83 16.21
N ALA A 32 -3.40 6.42 15.37
CA ALA A 32 -4.84 6.22 15.42
C ALA A 32 -5.23 4.76 15.17
N LEU A 33 -4.68 4.16 14.11
CA LEU A 33 -4.97 2.77 13.74
C LEU A 33 -4.49 1.77 14.79
N GLY A 34 -3.40 2.08 15.52
CA GLY A 34 -2.95 1.29 16.68
C GLY A 34 -4.02 1.11 17.74
N GLY A 35 -4.83 2.17 17.98
CA GLY A 35 -5.97 2.11 18.90
C GLY A 35 -7.13 1.22 18.42
N TRP A 36 -7.31 1.09 17.10
CA TRP A 36 -8.41 0.28 16.51
C TRP A 36 -8.03 -1.18 16.31
N PHE A 37 -6.81 -1.43 15.84
CA PHE A 37 -6.37 -2.77 15.44
C PHE A 37 -5.39 -3.41 16.42
N GLY A 38 -4.78 -2.63 17.31
CA GLY A 38 -3.61 -3.02 18.09
C GLY A 38 -2.31 -2.88 17.29
N GLU A 39 -1.27 -2.41 17.94
CA GLU A 39 0.03 -2.10 17.30
C GLU A 39 0.67 -3.32 16.61
N THR A 40 0.48 -4.52 17.16
CA THR A 40 1.03 -5.77 16.61
C THR A 40 0.43 -6.16 15.25
N ASN A 41 -0.71 -5.59 14.89
CA ASN A 41 -1.37 -5.82 13.60
C ASN A 41 -0.99 -4.77 12.54
N LEU A 42 -0.17 -3.80 12.90
CA LEU A 42 0.37 -2.80 11.99
C LEU A 42 1.79 -3.19 11.59
N VAL A 43 2.00 -3.38 10.29
CA VAL A 43 3.30 -3.84 9.77
C VAL A 43 3.90 -2.77 8.88
N GLN A 44 5.09 -2.31 9.26
CA GLN A 44 5.89 -1.47 8.38
C GLN A 44 6.55 -2.32 7.30
N LYS A 45 6.29 -1.99 6.04
CA LYS A 45 6.91 -2.65 4.89
C LYS A 45 8.15 -1.87 4.44
N PRO A 46 9.20 -2.57 3.99
CA PRO A 46 10.32 -1.91 3.35
C PRO A 46 9.88 -1.24 2.04
N PRO A 47 10.60 -0.21 1.58
CA PRO A 47 10.37 0.38 0.27
C PRO A 47 10.43 -0.66 -0.85
N SER A 48 9.62 -0.48 -1.88
CA SER A 48 9.65 -1.28 -3.10
C SER A 48 10.01 -0.41 -4.30
N MET A 49 10.46 -1.03 -5.38
CA MET A 49 10.86 -0.33 -6.61
C MET A 49 9.69 -0.12 -7.59
N GLY A 50 8.46 -0.32 -7.16
CA GLY A 50 7.27 -0.05 -7.97
C GLY A 50 6.95 1.43 -8.08
N GLY A 51 6.45 1.86 -9.24
CA GLY A 51 5.77 3.14 -9.39
C GLY A 51 4.32 3.04 -8.91
N GLU A 52 3.73 4.16 -8.50
CA GLU A 52 2.36 4.23 -8.00
C GLU A 52 1.74 5.58 -8.39
N ASP A 53 0.68 5.56 -9.17
CA ASP A 53 0.03 6.77 -9.70
C ASP A 53 -0.67 7.59 -8.61
N PHE A 54 -1.05 7.01 -7.47
CA PHE A 54 -1.50 7.75 -6.29
C PHE A 54 -0.49 8.81 -5.84
N SER A 55 0.80 8.65 -6.18
CA SER A 55 1.85 9.61 -5.92
C SER A 55 1.57 11.01 -6.51
N GLU A 56 0.79 11.10 -7.60
CA GLU A 56 0.44 12.36 -8.25
C GLU A 56 -0.36 13.29 -7.34
N PHE A 57 -1.19 12.76 -6.43
CA PHE A 57 -1.89 13.58 -5.45
C PHE A 57 -0.95 14.34 -4.51
N GLY A 58 0.23 13.79 -4.21
CA GLY A 58 1.24 14.45 -3.39
C GLY A 58 2.12 15.44 -4.15
N ARG A 59 1.96 15.55 -5.47
CA ARG A 59 2.72 16.44 -6.37
C ARG A 59 1.98 17.70 -6.78
N THR A 60 0.77 17.87 -6.30
CA THR A 60 -0.07 19.05 -6.58
C THR A 60 0.51 20.33 -6.01
N GLU A 61 0.08 21.50 -6.55
CA GLU A 61 0.34 22.81 -5.96
C GLU A 61 -1.00 23.42 -5.52
N PRO A 62 -1.20 23.71 -4.24
CA PRO A 62 -0.27 23.41 -3.13
C PRO A 62 -0.11 21.92 -2.86
N LYS A 63 1.02 21.50 -2.29
CA LYS A 63 1.27 20.09 -1.94
C LYS A 63 0.26 19.59 -0.93
N VAL A 64 -0.31 18.43 -1.22
CA VAL A 64 -1.22 17.71 -0.32
C VAL A 64 -0.45 16.53 0.31
N PRO A 65 -0.37 16.43 1.65
CA PRO A 65 0.20 15.25 2.29
C PRO A 65 -0.59 14.00 1.92
N ILE A 66 0.10 12.95 1.50
CA ILE A 66 -0.52 11.67 1.14
C ILE A 66 -0.01 10.54 2.01
N CYS A 67 -0.87 9.55 2.22
CA CYS A 67 -0.51 8.30 2.89
C CYS A 67 -1.28 7.15 2.27
N MET A 68 -0.55 6.23 1.62
CA MET A 68 -1.09 4.99 1.10
C MET A 68 -0.77 3.84 2.03
N MET A 69 -1.75 3.01 2.31
CA MET A 69 -1.64 1.84 3.18
C MET A 69 -2.16 0.60 2.47
N ASN A 70 -1.63 -0.56 2.85
CA ASN A 70 -2.10 -1.84 2.35
C ASN A 70 -2.94 -2.54 3.42
N VAL A 71 -4.04 -3.15 3.00
CA VAL A 71 -4.86 -4.01 3.84
C VAL A 71 -4.51 -5.46 3.56
N GLY A 72 -4.32 -6.27 4.60
CA GLY A 72 -4.06 -7.70 4.45
C GLY A 72 -5.22 -8.42 3.77
N GLY A 73 -4.89 -9.23 2.77
CA GLY A 73 -5.91 -10.00 2.02
C GLY A 73 -5.71 -11.52 2.05
N VAL A 74 -4.63 -12.00 2.66
CA VAL A 74 -4.31 -13.43 2.74
C VAL A 74 -4.84 -14.00 4.05
N SER A 75 -5.44 -15.20 4.00
CA SER A 75 -5.92 -15.85 5.22
C SER A 75 -4.76 -16.25 6.14
N PRO A 76 -4.98 -16.27 7.48
CA PRO A 76 -3.99 -16.73 8.43
C PRO A 76 -3.50 -18.18 8.17
N GLU A 77 -4.38 -19.03 7.66
CA GLU A 77 -4.07 -20.42 7.32
C GLU A 77 -3.06 -20.47 6.17
N ALA A 78 -3.33 -19.77 5.07
CA ALA A 78 -2.43 -19.70 3.92
C ALA A 78 -1.08 -19.09 4.28
N LEU A 79 -1.05 -18.08 5.18
CA LEU A 79 0.18 -17.50 5.69
C LEU A 79 1.02 -18.51 6.49
N LYS A 80 0.38 -19.42 7.24
CA LYS A 80 1.06 -20.47 8.00
C LYS A 80 1.54 -21.62 7.12
N GLU A 81 0.74 -22.00 6.12
CA GLU A 81 1.05 -23.13 5.23
C GLU A 81 2.18 -22.82 4.24
N SER A 82 2.24 -21.60 3.73
CA SER A 82 3.21 -21.22 2.70
C SER A 82 4.67 -21.52 3.10
N PRO A 83 5.17 -21.14 4.28
CA PRO A 83 6.53 -21.50 4.70
C PRO A 83 6.73 -23.00 4.91
N GLN A 84 5.70 -23.73 5.35
CA GLN A 84 5.77 -25.16 5.65
C GLN A 84 5.83 -26.01 4.39
N THR A 85 5.09 -25.60 3.36
CA THR A 85 4.97 -26.34 2.10
C THR A 85 5.96 -25.86 1.04
N GLY A 86 6.62 -24.71 1.25
CA GLY A 86 7.46 -24.05 0.25
C GLY A 86 6.67 -23.49 -0.94
N LYS A 87 5.32 -23.54 -0.90
CA LYS A 87 4.46 -23.01 -1.96
C LYS A 87 4.29 -21.51 -1.78
N PRO A 88 4.78 -20.67 -2.72
CA PRO A 88 4.66 -19.23 -2.59
C PRO A 88 3.20 -18.78 -2.67
N LEU A 89 2.87 -17.73 -1.92
CA LEU A 89 1.58 -17.07 -2.04
C LEU A 89 1.52 -16.29 -3.36
N PRO A 90 0.34 -16.22 -4.01
CA PRO A 90 0.17 -15.37 -5.18
C PRO A 90 0.49 -13.92 -4.85
N SER A 91 1.29 -13.26 -5.70
CA SER A 91 1.58 -11.83 -5.59
C SER A 91 0.41 -10.98 -6.08
N LEU A 92 0.40 -9.70 -5.72
CA LEU A 92 -0.44 -8.71 -6.38
C LEU A 92 -0.20 -8.78 -7.90
N HIS A 93 -1.24 -8.53 -8.69
CA HIS A 93 -1.24 -8.67 -10.17
C HIS A 93 -1.14 -10.11 -10.69
N SER A 94 -1.12 -11.12 -9.82
CA SER A 94 -1.26 -12.51 -10.23
C SER A 94 -2.72 -12.83 -10.54
N PRO A 95 -3.02 -13.62 -11.60
CA PRO A 95 -4.39 -14.08 -11.86
C PRO A 95 -4.94 -15.03 -10.78
N PHE A 96 -4.06 -15.52 -9.91
CA PHE A 96 -4.42 -16.36 -8.76
C PHE A 96 -4.55 -15.57 -7.44
N TRP A 97 -4.34 -14.25 -7.49
CA TRP A 97 -4.55 -13.41 -6.33
C TRP A 97 -6.04 -13.27 -6.05
N ALA A 98 -6.46 -13.71 -4.87
CA ALA A 98 -7.83 -13.56 -4.40
C ALA A 98 -7.80 -13.23 -2.90
N PRO A 99 -8.11 -12.01 -2.48
CA PRO A 99 -8.21 -11.68 -1.07
C PRO A 99 -9.39 -12.39 -0.44
N VAL A 100 -9.28 -12.73 0.84
CA VAL A 100 -10.41 -13.25 1.62
C VAL A 100 -11.44 -12.12 1.76
N PRO A 101 -12.65 -12.21 1.17
CA PRO A 101 -13.49 -11.03 0.95
C PRO A 101 -13.94 -10.36 2.24
N GLU A 102 -14.58 -11.10 3.14
CA GLU A 102 -15.21 -10.52 4.34
C GLU A 102 -14.20 -9.81 5.26
N PRO A 103 -13.10 -10.44 5.74
CA PRO A 103 -12.16 -9.77 6.61
C PRO A 103 -11.42 -8.62 5.92
N SER A 104 -11.11 -8.75 4.62
CA SER A 104 -10.45 -7.67 3.88
C SER A 104 -11.35 -6.44 3.75
N ILE A 105 -12.63 -6.62 3.43
CA ILE A 105 -13.60 -5.52 3.35
C ILE A 105 -13.79 -4.87 4.73
N LYS A 106 -13.99 -5.67 5.78
CA LYS A 106 -14.14 -5.15 7.15
C LYS A 106 -12.92 -4.33 7.58
N SER A 107 -11.72 -4.86 7.37
CA SER A 107 -10.48 -4.16 7.69
C SER A 107 -10.34 -2.87 6.88
N GLY A 108 -10.64 -2.90 5.59
CA GLY A 108 -10.59 -1.72 4.73
C GLY A 108 -11.56 -0.63 5.20
N VAL A 109 -12.81 -0.98 5.45
CA VAL A 109 -13.83 -0.04 5.96
C VAL A 109 -13.40 0.53 7.31
N THR A 110 -12.96 -0.32 8.25
CA THR A 110 -12.50 0.14 9.58
C THR A 110 -11.30 1.08 9.45
N THR A 111 -10.34 0.76 8.59
CA THR A 111 -9.17 1.62 8.32
C THR A 111 -9.61 3.00 7.83
N PHE A 112 -10.48 3.06 6.82
CA PHE A 112 -10.94 4.34 6.28
C PHE A 112 -11.74 5.13 7.32
N VAL A 113 -12.65 4.50 8.05
CA VAL A 113 -13.43 5.18 9.10
C VAL A 113 -12.51 5.73 10.20
N ALA A 114 -11.54 4.94 10.67
CA ALA A 114 -10.58 5.40 11.67
C ALA A 114 -9.77 6.60 11.18
N CYS A 115 -9.28 6.56 9.94
CA CYS A 115 -8.54 7.67 9.34
C CYS A 115 -9.43 8.93 9.19
N VAL A 116 -10.66 8.79 8.73
CA VAL A 116 -11.60 9.92 8.60
C VAL A 116 -11.90 10.55 9.96
N LEU A 117 -12.18 9.73 10.96
CA LEU A 117 -12.44 10.22 12.32
C LEU A 117 -11.22 10.91 12.93
N GLU A 118 -10.01 10.41 12.66
CA GLU A 118 -8.78 11.04 13.12
C GLU A 118 -8.52 12.38 12.43
N LEU A 119 -8.75 12.46 11.11
CA LEU A 119 -8.43 13.65 10.33
C LEU A 119 -9.50 14.73 10.39
N LEU A 120 -10.78 14.35 10.42
CA LEU A 120 -11.93 15.24 10.34
C LEU A 120 -12.76 15.27 11.62
N GLY A 121 -12.49 14.38 12.56
CA GLY A 121 -13.14 14.40 13.89
C GLY A 121 -12.78 15.66 14.66
N ASN A 122 -13.64 16.04 15.61
CA ASN A 122 -13.34 17.17 16.50
C ASN A 122 -12.02 16.89 17.24
N PRO A 123 -11.11 17.86 17.31
CA PRO A 123 -9.93 17.71 18.16
C PRO A 123 -10.40 17.37 19.57
N LYS A 124 -9.82 16.31 20.14
CA LYS A 124 -10.05 16.01 21.57
C LYS A 124 -9.65 17.26 22.37
N PRO A 125 -10.51 17.70 23.32
CA PRO A 125 -10.21 18.86 24.16
C PRO A 125 -8.91 18.67 24.94
#